data_40aefb54825aca483839559499a411d9
#
_entry.id   40aefb54825aca483839559499a411d9
#
_cell.length_a   1.000
_cell.length_b   1.000
_cell.length_c   1.000
_cell.angle_alpha   90.00
_cell.angle_beta   90.00
_cell.angle_gamma   90.00
#
_symmetry.space_group_name_H-M   'P 1'
#
loop_
_entity.id
_entity.type
_entity.pdbx_description
1 polymer ?
#
loop_
_entity_poly.entity_id
_entity_poly.type
_entity_poly.pdbx_seq_one_letter_code
_entity_poly.pdbx_strand_id
1 'polypeptide(L)'
;MGFTAAAANDIVDTSNTSHGYVTVNYTSSAKLKVGIQYNGGTTVYRDCPSGKDASFSLDQGDGKYTVTLYRNVSGSSYEEVSSKTMNVTVKDRFAPYLVSTSDIQFSKGDAVSVKAAELCKNAKTDEEKVIAIYNYMADRYSYDYELANEITSGKITKYIPDTAATLNGTTGMCYDFSSLFAAMCRSEGIPCALTKGYAGSS
;
A
#
# COMPACT_ATOMS: atom_id res chain seq x y z
N MET A 1 18.38 24.20 -33.14
CA MET A 1 17.82 22.91 -32.68
C MET A 1 17.66 23.02 -31.18
N GLY A 2 16.43 23.28 -30.71
CA GLY A 2 16.15 23.38 -29.26
C GLY A 2 15.97 21.97 -28.68
N PHE A 3 16.86 21.60 -27.80
CA PHE A 3 16.62 20.42 -26.94
C PHE A 3 15.54 20.80 -25.91
N THR A 4 14.34 20.32 -26.08
CA THR A 4 13.39 20.30 -24.99
C THR A 4 13.91 19.31 -23.96
N ALA A 5 14.41 19.82 -22.83
CA ALA A 5 14.68 18.97 -21.67
C ALA A 5 13.38 18.26 -21.30
N ALA A 6 13.39 16.92 -21.31
CA ALA A 6 12.32 16.15 -20.71
C ALA A 6 12.18 16.61 -19.26
N ALA A 7 10.97 16.98 -18.86
CA ALA A 7 10.71 17.34 -17.47
C ALA A 7 11.18 16.17 -16.60
N ALA A 8 12.08 16.42 -15.66
CA ALA A 8 12.47 15.44 -14.66
C ALA A 8 11.19 15.02 -13.97
N ASN A 9 10.83 13.74 -14.04
CA ASN A 9 9.66 13.22 -13.34
C ASN A 9 9.84 13.55 -11.87
N ASP A 10 8.88 14.29 -11.32
CA ASP A 10 8.87 14.60 -9.89
C ASP A 10 8.93 13.30 -9.09
N ILE A 11 9.87 13.20 -8.15
CA ILE A 11 10.02 12.02 -7.26
C ILE A 11 8.70 11.71 -6.56
N VAL A 12 7.95 12.74 -6.16
CA VAL A 12 6.62 12.63 -5.58
C VAL A 12 5.61 13.23 -6.58
N ASP A 13 4.92 12.39 -7.30
CA ASP A 13 3.84 12.79 -8.21
C ASP A 13 2.55 13.00 -7.43
N THR A 14 2.01 14.21 -7.53
CA THR A 14 0.80 14.66 -6.84
C THR A 14 -0.42 14.77 -7.77
N SER A 15 -0.33 14.32 -9.01
CA SER A 15 -1.40 14.44 -10.03
C SER A 15 -2.69 13.72 -9.64
N ASN A 16 -2.60 12.73 -8.75
CA ASN A 16 -3.71 11.87 -8.33
C ASN A 16 -4.28 12.21 -6.93
N THR A 17 -3.95 13.36 -6.37
CA THR A 17 -4.41 13.75 -5.02
C THR A 17 -5.92 13.84 -4.91
N SER A 18 -6.62 14.24 -5.98
CA SER A 18 -8.10 14.25 -6.03
C SER A 18 -8.73 12.84 -6.01
N HIS A 19 -7.94 11.80 -6.27
CA HIS A 19 -8.31 10.39 -6.13
C HIS A 19 -7.79 9.79 -4.81
N GLY A 20 -7.21 10.61 -3.95
CA GLY A 20 -6.79 10.23 -2.62
C GLY A 20 -5.46 9.47 -2.55
N TYR A 21 -4.54 9.68 -3.49
CA TYR A 21 -3.20 9.10 -3.42
C TYR A 21 -2.13 9.95 -4.11
N VAL A 22 -0.89 9.66 -3.76
CA VAL A 22 0.32 10.14 -4.45
C VAL A 22 1.13 8.95 -4.94
N THR A 23 1.97 9.16 -5.96
CA THR A 23 2.91 8.15 -6.45
C THR A 23 4.33 8.62 -6.21
N VAL A 24 5.19 7.73 -5.72
CA VAL A 24 6.61 7.98 -5.48
C VAL A 24 7.42 7.02 -6.34
N ASN A 25 8.39 7.57 -7.09
CA ASN A 25 9.35 6.79 -7.87
C ASN A 25 10.76 7.29 -7.61
N TYR A 26 11.59 6.43 -7.07
CA TYR A 26 13.00 6.72 -6.81
C TYR A 26 13.81 5.43 -6.77
N THR A 27 15.00 5.46 -7.37
CA THR A 27 15.92 4.33 -7.40
C THR A 27 17.02 4.53 -6.37
N SER A 28 17.20 3.55 -5.48
CA SER A 28 18.25 3.53 -4.47
C SER A 28 18.62 2.10 -4.11
N SER A 29 19.90 1.84 -3.82
CA SER A 29 20.34 0.60 -3.18
C SER A 29 20.06 0.55 -1.69
N ALA A 30 19.85 1.72 -1.06
CA ALA A 30 19.47 1.84 0.35
C ALA A 30 17.96 1.66 0.54
N LYS A 31 17.55 1.34 1.77
CA LYS A 31 16.13 1.26 2.15
C LYS A 31 15.47 2.63 2.01
N LEU A 32 14.24 2.63 1.54
CA LEU A 32 13.44 3.83 1.35
C LEU A 32 12.21 3.78 2.25
N LYS A 33 11.80 4.95 2.76
CA LYS A 33 10.53 5.14 3.47
C LYS A 33 9.82 6.38 2.95
N VAL A 34 8.51 6.32 2.92
CA VAL A 34 7.66 7.49 2.70
C VAL A 34 7.01 7.86 4.04
N GLY A 35 7.20 9.09 4.47
CA GLY A 35 6.50 9.69 5.61
C GLY A 35 5.32 10.50 5.10
N ILE A 36 4.14 10.27 5.66
CA ILE A 36 2.91 11.01 5.37
C ILE A 36 2.46 11.70 6.64
N GLN A 37 2.39 13.03 6.58
CA GLN A 37 1.92 13.87 7.68
C GLN A 37 0.64 14.58 7.26
N TYR A 38 -0.39 14.53 8.10
CA TYR A 38 -1.67 15.19 7.90
C TYR A 38 -1.86 16.34 8.90
N ASN A 39 -2.17 17.54 8.39
CA ASN A 39 -2.43 18.77 9.18
C ASN A 39 -1.38 19.07 10.26
N GLY A 40 -0.09 18.74 10.00
CA GLY A 40 1.00 18.97 10.96
C GLY A 40 1.02 17.99 12.14
N GLY A 41 0.19 16.95 12.12
CA GLY A 41 0.14 15.90 13.14
C GLY A 41 1.29 14.90 13.04
N THR A 42 1.11 13.73 13.60
CA THR A 42 2.13 12.65 13.61
C THR A 42 2.40 12.14 12.19
N THR A 43 3.66 11.98 11.84
CA THR A 43 4.06 11.38 10.57
C THR A 43 3.94 9.86 10.63
N VAL A 44 3.21 9.29 9.68
CA VAL A 44 3.10 7.85 9.49
C VAL A 44 4.09 7.40 8.43
N TYR A 45 4.93 6.44 8.75
CA TYR A 45 5.97 5.92 7.85
C TYR A 45 5.52 4.62 7.18
N ARG A 46 5.82 4.50 5.89
CA ARG A 46 5.60 3.30 5.07
C ARG A 46 6.89 2.92 4.37
N ASP A 47 7.16 1.63 4.23
CA ASP A 47 8.25 1.17 3.39
C ASP A 47 7.95 1.49 1.92
N CYS A 48 8.99 1.91 1.19
CA CYS A 48 8.88 2.26 -0.23
C CYS A 48 9.74 1.30 -1.05
N PRO A 49 9.19 0.69 -2.11
CA PRO A 49 10.00 -0.07 -3.06
C PRO A 49 10.93 0.87 -3.83
N SER A 50 12.05 0.34 -4.34
CA SER A 50 13.01 1.07 -5.15
C SER A 50 12.80 0.76 -6.64
N GLY A 51 12.98 1.76 -7.49
CA GLY A 51 13.05 1.61 -8.95
C GLY A 51 11.72 1.33 -9.66
N LYS A 52 10.60 1.53 -8.97
CA LYS A 52 9.26 1.40 -9.56
C LYS A 52 8.29 2.38 -8.91
N ASP A 53 7.19 2.65 -9.59
CA ASP A 53 6.10 3.45 -9.05
C ASP A 53 5.50 2.78 -7.82
N ALA A 54 5.34 3.55 -6.75
CA ALA A 54 4.71 3.14 -5.52
C ALA A 54 3.66 4.16 -5.10
N SER A 55 2.42 3.74 -5.01
CA SER A 55 1.32 4.61 -4.60
C SER A 55 1.06 4.52 -3.11
N PHE A 56 0.68 5.64 -2.50
CA PHE A 56 0.40 5.80 -1.08
C PHE A 56 -0.91 6.55 -0.90
N SER A 57 -1.85 5.97 -0.15
CA SER A 57 -3.15 6.58 0.13
C SER A 57 -3.02 7.82 1.03
N LEU A 58 -3.84 8.82 0.75
CA LEU A 58 -4.07 10.01 1.55
C LEU A 58 -5.44 9.86 2.24
N ASP A 59 -5.50 9.06 3.28
CA ASP A 59 -6.72 8.48 3.85
C ASP A 59 -7.22 9.17 5.12
N GLN A 60 -6.66 10.35 5.47
CA GLN A 60 -7.09 11.13 6.63
C GLN A 60 -8.18 12.17 6.30
N GLY A 61 -8.68 12.17 5.06
CA GLY A 61 -9.69 13.13 4.57
C GLY A 61 -9.09 14.37 3.91
N ASP A 62 -9.94 15.36 3.66
CA ASP A 62 -9.53 16.64 3.08
C ASP A 62 -8.64 17.42 4.03
N GLY A 63 -7.55 18.00 3.54
CA GLY A 63 -6.64 18.77 4.38
C GLY A 63 -5.24 18.92 3.80
N LYS A 64 -4.34 19.40 4.64
CA LYS A 64 -2.95 19.65 4.29
C LYS A 64 -2.11 18.39 4.53
N TYR A 65 -1.53 17.86 3.48
CA TYR A 65 -0.59 16.72 3.56
C TYR A 65 0.84 17.17 3.26
N THR A 66 1.78 16.60 3.99
CA THR A 66 3.21 16.61 3.63
C THR A 66 3.66 15.19 3.40
N VAL A 67 4.16 14.92 2.21
CA VAL A 67 4.69 13.61 1.81
C VAL A 67 6.18 13.75 1.58
N THR A 68 6.97 12.97 2.32
CA THR A 68 8.43 13.03 2.30
C THR A 68 9.01 11.66 2.00
N LEU A 69 9.88 11.58 0.99
CA LEU A 69 10.70 10.41 0.73
C LEU A 69 11.98 10.48 1.53
N TYR A 70 12.29 9.42 2.25
CA TYR A 70 13.50 9.24 3.04
C TYR A 70 14.34 8.08 2.51
N ARG A 71 15.67 8.25 2.58
CA ARG A 71 16.65 7.22 2.26
C ARG A 71 17.44 6.86 3.52
N ASN A 72 17.61 5.57 3.79
CA ASN A 72 18.43 5.09 4.90
C ASN A 72 19.91 5.42 4.66
N VAL A 73 20.56 5.96 5.67
CA VAL A 73 22.00 6.28 5.65
C VAL A 73 22.82 5.32 6.52
N SER A 74 22.29 4.94 7.70
CA SER A 74 22.91 3.92 8.55
C SER A 74 21.95 3.48 9.65
N GLY A 75 21.90 2.20 10.00
CA GLY A 75 21.05 1.68 11.07
C GLY A 75 19.59 2.14 10.94
N SER A 76 19.09 2.90 11.93
CA SER A 76 17.74 3.50 11.92
C SER A 76 17.71 4.95 11.43
N SER A 77 18.86 5.52 11.00
CA SER A 77 18.96 6.89 10.55
C SER A 77 18.58 7.03 9.07
N TYR A 78 17.76 8.02 8.78
CA TYR A 78 17.29 8.33 7.44
C TYR A 78 17.54 9.82 7.12
N GLU A 79 17.78 10.13 5.87
CA GLU A 79 17.86 11.49 5.34
C GLU A 79 16.70 11.76 4.39
N GLU A 80 16.26 13.00 4.32
CA GLU A 80 15.25 13.45 3.36
C GLU A 80 15.83 13.50 1.95
N VAL A 81 15.12 12.92 1.00
CA VAL A 81 15.45 12.98 -0.43
C VAL A 81 14.57 14.00 -1.14
N SER A 82 13.29 14.02 -0.84
CA SER A 82 12.31 14.91 -1.45
C SER A 82 11.12 15.07 -0.53
N SER A 83 10.53 16.28 -0.48
CA SER A 83 9.32 16.55 0.29
C SER A 83 8.37 17.42 -0.52
N LYS A 84 7.07 17.09 -0.46
CA LYS A 84 6.01 17.92 -1.04
C LYS A 84 4.89 18.12 -0.05
N THR A 85 4.47 19.39 0.06
CA THR A 85 3.30 19.78 0.83
C THR A 85 2.19 20.21 -0.11
N MET A 86 0.97 19.71 0.11
CA MET A 86 -0.19 19.99 -0.75
C MET A 86 -1.46 20.06 0.06
N ASN A 87 -2.43 20.84 -0.42
CA ASN A 87 -3.81 20.77 0.06
C ASN A 87 -4.56 19.73 -0.79
N VAL A 88 -5.17 18.76 -0.14
CA VAL A 88 -5.91 17.67 -0.79
C VAL A 88 -7.39 17.88 -0.56
N THR A 89 -8.16 17.72 -1.62
CA THR A 89 -9.61 17.59 -1.60
C THR A 89 -9.95 16.39 -2.49
N VAL A 90 -10.48 15.35 -1.88
CA VAL A 90 -10.82 14.11 -2.60
C VAL A 90 -12.21 14.22 -3.23
N LYS A 91 -12.37 13.69 -4.43
CA LYS A 91 -13.65 13.68 -5.15
C LYS A 91 -14.71 12.83 -4.46
N ASP A 92 -14.26 11.76 -3.80
CA ASP A 92 -15.09 10.83 -3.05
C ASP A 92 -14.29 10.39 -1.81
N ARG A 93 -14.91 10.46 -0.63
CA ARG A 93 -14.30 10.05 0.65
C ARG A 93 -13.80 8.60 0.65
N PHE A 94 -14.34 7.75 -0.21
CA PHE A 94 -13.94 6.36 -0.34
C PHE A 94 -12.82 6.14 -1.35
N ALA A 95 -12.50 7.12 -2.20
CA ALA A 95 -11.48 7.00 -3.23
C ALA A 95 -10.12 6.52 -2.70
N PRO A 96 -9.59 7.00 -1.55
CA PRO A 96 -8.31 6.52 -1.01
C PRO A 96 -8.30 5.02 -0.66
N TYR A 97 -9.46 4.44 -0.43
CA TYR A 97 -9.65 3.04 -0.04
C TYR A 97 -9.96 2.10 -1.20
N LEU A 98 -9.95 2.62 -2.45
CA LEU A 98 -10.21 1.88 -3.69
C LEU A 98 -8.98 1.76 -4.57
N VAL A 99 -7.88 2.46 -4.24
CA VAL A 99 -6.68 2.48 -5.08
C VAL A 99 -5.69 1.37 -4.71
N SER A 100 -4.94 0.89 -5.71
CA SER A 100 -3.77 0.04 -5.48
C SER A 100 -2.67 0.86 -4.81
N THR A 101 -2.03 0.32 -3.79
CA THR A 101 -0.94 0.96 -3.05
C THR A 101 0.29 0.06 -2.95
N SER A 102 1.39 0.57 -2.39
CA SER A 102 2.64 -0.20 -2.25
C SER A 102 2.46 -1.51 -1.47
N ASP A 103 1.52 -1.55 -0.54
CA ASP A 103 1.23 -2.70 0.32
C ASP A 103 -0.12 -3.40 0.02
N ILE A 104 -0.92 -2.87 -0.91
CA ILE A 104 -2.19 -3.47 -1.37
C ILE A 104 -2.17 -3.45 -2.90
N GLN A 105 -1.50 -4.42 -3.50
CA GLN A 105 -1.21 -4.39 -4.93
C GLN A 105 -2.25 -5.17 -5.71
N PHE A 106 -2.83 -4.53 -6.70
CA PHE A 106 -3.67 -5.14 -7.72
C PHE A 106 -3.73 -4.24 -8.94
N SER A 107 -4.06 -4.81 -10.07
CA SER A 107 -4.39 -4.10 -11.31
C SER A 107 -5.46 -4.84 -12.07
N LYS A 108 -6.15 -4.13 -12.96
CA LYS A 108 -7.20 -4.74 -13.78
C LYS A 108 -6.61 -5.86 -14.64
N GLY A 109 -7.15 -7.07 -14.47
CA GLY A 109 -6.77 -8.26 -15.25
C GLY A 109 -5.54 -9.01 -14.69
N ASP A 110 -4.96 -8.60 -13.57
CA ASP A 110 -3.93 -9.41 -12.90
C ASP A 110 -4.55 -10.61 -12.16
N ALA A 111 -3.68 -11.49 -11.64
CA ALA A 111 -4.12 -12.70 -10.97
C ALA A 111 -5.01 -12.43 -9.75
N VAL A 112 -4.75 -11.33 -9.01
CA VAL A 112 -5.53 -10.95 -7.82
C VAL A 112 -6.94 -10.52 -8.21
N SER A 113 -7.08 -9.61 -9.18
CA SER A 113 -8.38 -9.11 -9.65
C SER A 113 -9.19 -10.19 -10.36
N VAL A 114 -8.53 -11.06 -11.14
CA VAL A 114 -9.18 -12.20 -11.82
C VAL A 114 -9.72 -13.18 -10.78
N LYS A 115 -8.94 -13.51 -9.75
CA LYS A 115 -9.40 -14.41 -8.68
C LYS A 115 -10.54 -13.79 -7.88
N ALA A 116 -10.46 -12.50 -7.54
CA ALA A 116 -11.55 -11.81 -6.85
C ALA A 116 -12.85 -11.86 -7.65
N ALA A 117 -12.80 -11.55 -8.95
CA ALA A 117 -13.97 -11.61 -9.83
C ALA A 117 -14.56 -13.04 -9.94
N GLU A 118 -13.69 -14.07 -9.99
CA GLU A 118 -14.13 -15.47 -9.97
C GLU A 118 -14.92 -15.82 -8.71
N LEU A 119 -14.39 -15.42 -7.53
CA LEU A 119 -15.03 -15.68 -6.24
C LEU A 119 -16.36 -14.93 -6.11
N CYS A 120 -16.41 -13.71 -6.61
CA CYS A 120 -17.56 -12.82 -6.48
C CYS A 120 -18.62 -12.98 -7.58
N LYS A 121 -18.42 -13.85 -8.58
CA LYS A 121 -19.27 -13.97 -9.77
C LYS A 121 -20.76 -14.19 -9.51
N ASN A 122 -21.11 -14.82 -8.38
CA ASN A 122 -22.49 -15.11 -8.01
C ASN A 122 -23.03 -14.19 -6.89
N ALA A 123 -22.18 -13.36 -6.31
CA ALA A 123 -22.54 -12.44 -5.24
C ALA A 123 -23.41 -11.30 -5.79
N LYS A 124 -24.46 -10.95 -5.04
CA LYS A 124 -25.43 -9.90 -5.38
C LYS A 124 -25.17 -8.60 -4.60
N THR A 125 -24.47 -8.68 -3.51
CA THR A 125 -24.18 -7.57 -2.60
C THR A 125 -22.69 -7.53 -2.26
N ASP A 126 -22.22 -6.38 -1.80
CA ASP A 126 -20.82 -6.24 -1.35
C ASP A 126 -20.53 -7.13 -0.14
N GLU A 127 -21.51 -7.34 0.74
CA GLU A 127 -21.37 -8.26 1.87
C GLU A 127 -21.14 -9.72 1.39
N GLU A 128 -21.91 -10.18 0.41
CA GLU A 128 -21.73 -11.52 -0.16
C GLU A 128 -20.35 -11.67 -0.83
N LYS A 129 -19.85 -10.61 -1.51
CA LYS A 129 -18.49 -10.59 -2.08
C LYS A 129 -17.42 -10.71 -0.98
N VAL A 130 -17.55 -9.90 0.08
CA VAL A 130 -16.63 -9.92 1.22
C VAL A 130 -16.59 -11.31 1.87
N ILE A 131 -17.76 -11.94 2.08
CA ILE A 131 -17.85 -13.29 2.63
C ILE A 131 -17.19 -14.32 1.70
N ALA A 132 -17.40 -14.23 0.39
CA ALA A 132 -16.78 -15.15 -0.57
C ALA A 132 -15.25 -15.06 -0.56
N ILE A 133 -14.70 -13.83 -0.54
CA ILE A 133 -13.25 -13.60 -0.42
C ILE A 133 -12.73 -14.13 0.91
N TYR A 134 -13.41 -13.82 2.02
CA TYR A 134 -13.02 -14.27 3.36
C TYR A 134 -12.94 -15.80 3.46
N ASN A 135 -13.99 -16.50 3.04
CA ASN A 135 -14.06 -17.97 3.09
C ASN A 135 -12.94 -18.60 2.26
N TYR A 136 -12.69 -18.08 1.04
CA TYR A 136 -11.57 -18.55 0.22
C TYR A 136 -10.23 -18.43 0.96
N MET A 137 -10.02 -17.32 1.66
CA MET A 137 -8.76 -17.10 2.37
C MET A 137 -8.68 -17.96 3.64
N ALA A 138 -9.75 -18.07 4.41
CA ALA A 138 -9.78 -18.85 5.63
C ALA A 138 -9.52 -20.35 5.39
N ASP A 139 -10.01 -20.88 4.27
CA ASP A 139 -9.84 -22.30 3.92
C ASP A 139 -8.47 -22.64 3.34
N ARG A 140 -7.74 -21.62 2.83
CA ARG A 140 -6.54 -21.83 2.01
C ARG A 140 -5.24 -21.59 2.76
N TYR A 141 -5.18 -20.60 3.64
CA TYR A 141 -3.93 -20.09 4.17
C TYR A 141 -3.65 -20.53 5.60
N SER A 142 -2.37 -20.81 5.87
CA SER A 142 -1.82 -21.07 7.20
C SER A 142 -0.84 -19.98 7.60
N TYR A 143 -0.71 -19.71 8.90
CA TYR A 143 0.18 -18.67 9.40
C TYR A 143 1.65 -19.09 9.33
N ASP A 144 2.49 -18.20 8.81
CA ASP A 144 3.94 -18.38 8.70
C ASP A 144 4.64 -17.83 9.96
N TYR A 145 4.81 -18.70 10.95
CA TYR A 145 5.47 -18.35 12.20
C TYR A 145 6.98 -18.10 12.03
N GLU A 146 7.64 -18.73 11.03
CA GLU A 146 9.06 -18.53 10.78
C GLU A 146 9.31 -17.11 10.25
N LEU A 147 8.58 -16.71 9.21
CA LEU A 147 8.62 -15.36 8.68
C LEU A 147 8.29 -14.30 9.74
N ALA A 148 7.25 -14.54 10.56
CA ALA A 148 6.87 -13.65 11.65
C ALA A 148 8.00 -13.48 12.67
N ASN A 149 8.68 -14.56 13.05
CA ASN A 149 9.83 -14.52 13.97
C ASN A 149 11.04 -13.80 13.35
N GLU A 150 11.31 -13.96 12.06
CA GLU A 150 12.41 -13.25 11.39
C GLU A 150 12.18 -11.72 11.36
N ILE A 151 10.94 -11.29 11.20
CA ILE A 151 10.58 -9.86 11.24
C ILE A 151 10.66 -9.33 12.68
N THR A 152 10.07 -10.04 13.64
CA THR A 152 10.01 -9.61 15.04
C THR A 152 11.42 -9.57 15.68
N SER A 153 12.30 -10.50 15.32
CA SER A 153 13.70 -10.50 15.77
C SER A 153 14.59 -9.46 15.08
N GLY A 154 14.05 -8.75 14.06
CA GLY A 154 14.80 -7.76 13.30
C GLY A 154 15.77 -8.35 12.26
N LYS A 155 15.72 -9.66 12.00
CA LYS A 155 16.48 -10.29 10.90
C LYS A 155 16.00 -9.76 9.54
N ILE A 156 14.68 -9.60 9.38
CA ILE A 156 14.06 -8.89 8.25
C ILE A 156 13.62 -7.50 8.74
N THR A 157 14.25 -6.46 8.24
CA THR A 157 14.02 -5.06 8.67
C THR A 157 13.26 -4.22 7.65
N LYS A 158 12.89 -4.80 6.52
CA LYS A 158 11.99 -4.21 5.51
C LYS A 158 11.10 -5.33 4.96
N TYR A 159 9.80 -5.14 5.08
CA TYR A 159 8.82 -6.09 4.55
C TYR A 159 7.66 -5.34 3.91
N ILE A 160 7.41 -5.62 2.66
CA ILE A 160 6.26 -5.16 1.89
C ILE A 160 5.57 -6.40 1.36
N PRO A 161 4.29 -6.65 1.68
CA PRO A 161 3.55 -7.78 1.14
C PRO A 161 3.56 -7.78 -0.38
N ASP A 162 3.62 -8.97 -0.95
CA ASP A 162 3.39 -9.19 -2.38
C ASP A 162 2.08 -9.97 -2.53
N THR A 163 1.02 -9.28 -2.94
CA THR A 163 -0.32 -9.86 -3.02
C THR A 163 -0.42 -10.97 -4.06
N ALA A 164 0.35 -10.90 -5.15
CA ALA A 164 0.39 -11.96 -6.16
C ALA A 164 1.15 -13.20 -5.64
N ALA A 165 2.26 -13.01 -4.94
CA ALA A 165 2.98 -14.11 -4.28
C ALA A 165 2.12 -14.75 -3.18
N THR A 166 1.43 -13.94 -2.35
CA THR A 166 0.49 -14.44 -1.33
C THR A 166 -0.64 -15.24 -1.97
N LEU A 167 -1.25 -14.74 -3.06
CA LEU A 167 -2.31 -15.47 -3.77
C LEU A 167 -1.85 -16.84 -4.26
N ASN A 168 -0.64 -16.95 -4.77
CA ASN A 168 -0.09 -18.20 -5.32
C ASN A 168 0.44 -19.16 -4.23
N GLY A 169 0.72 -18.64 -3.04
CA GLY A 169 1.18 -19.41 -1.89
C GLY A 169 0.04 -20.07 -1.11
N THR A 170 0.42 -20.63 0.05
CA THR A 170 -0.50 -21.22 1.04
C THR A 170 -0.16 -20.79 2.47
N THR A 171 0.90 -20.01 2.64
CA THR A 171 1.36 -19.51 3.93
C THR A 171 1.62 -17.99 3.86
N GLY A 172 1.56 -17.31 4.99
CA GLY A 172 1.85 -15.89 5.11
C GLY A 172 1.60 -15.39 6.53
N MET A 173 1.79 -14.10 6.73
CA MET A 173 1.48 -13.43 7.99
C MET A 173 0.15 -12.66 7.91
N CYS A 174 -0.31 -12.15 9.05
CA CYS A 174 -1.48 -11.27 9.12
C CYS A 174 -1.40 -10.08 8.13
N TYR A 175 -0.20 -9.54 7.89
CA TYR A 175 0.00 -8.44 6.96
C TYR A 175 -0.20 -8.88 5.50
N ASP A 176 0.30 -10.06 5.11
CA ASP A 176 0.09 -10.62 3.76
C ASP A 176 -1.39 -10.88 3.50
N PHE A 177 -2.05 -11.52 4.46
CA PHE A 177 -3.47 -11.86 4.35
C PHE A 177 -4.35 -10.61 4.31
N SER A 178 -4.08 -9.62 5.17
CA SER A 178 -4.83 -8.37 5.17
C SER A 178 -4.63 -7.58 3.88
N SER A 179 -3.40 -7.59 3.33
CA SER A 179 -3.07 -6.93 2.07
C SER A 179 -3.76 -7.60 0.87
N LEU A 180 -3.73 -8.94 0.80
CA LEU A 180 -4.41 -9.69 -0.26
C LEU A 180 -5.94 -9.54 -0.16
N PHE A 181 -6.50 -9.64 1.04
CA PHE A 181 -7.93 -9.41 1.27
C PHE A 181 -8.37 -8.01 0.80
N ALA A 182 -7.63 -6.98 1.22
CA ALA A 182 -7.90 -5.61 0.80
C ALA A 182 -7.76 -5.42 -0.71
N ALA A 183 -6.75 -6.04 -1.34
CA ALA A 183 -6.56 -5.99 -2.79
C ALA A 183 -7.73 -6.61 -3.55
N MET A 184 -8.21 -7.78 -3.10
CA MET A 184 -9.39 -8.43 -3.69
C MET A 184 -10.65 -7.59 -3.50
N CYS A 185 -10.92 -7.05 -2.31
CA CYS A 185 -12.06 -6.18 -2.06
C CYS A 185 -12.01 -4.93 -2.94
N ARG A 186 -10.85 -4.24 -2.99
CA ARG A 186 -10.69 -3.03 -3.79
C ARG A 186 -10.85 -3.29 -5.30
N SER A 187 -10.36 -4.42 -5.80
CA SER A 187 -10.52 -4.81 -7.21
C SER A 187 -11.98 -5.06 -7.60
N GLU A 188 -12.84 -5.40 -6.63
CA GLU A 188 -14.29 -5.57 -6.77
C GLU A 188 -15.09 -4.28 -6.48
N GLY A 189 -14.41 -3.15 -6.29
CA GLY A 189 -15.02 -1.85 -6.02
C GLY A 189 -15.46 -1.65 -4.56
N ILE A 190 -15.01 -2.50 -3.63
CA ILE A 190 -15.35 -2.40 -2.22
C ILE A 190 -14.26 -1.61 -1.49
N PRO A 191 -14.57 -0.43 -0.91
CA PRO A 191 -13.60 0.34 -0.15
C PRO A 191 -13.07 -0.45 1.04
N CYS A 192 -11.75 -0.62 1.12
CA CYS A 192 -11.12 -1.39 2.19
C CYS A 192 -9.91 -0.66 2.75
N ALA A 193 -9.92 -0.39 4.08
CA ALA A 193 -8.81 0.21 4.80
C ALA A 193 -7.90 -0.90 5.38
N LEU A 194 -6.57 -0.68 5.30
CA LEU A 194 -5.60 -1.50 6.00
C LEU A 194 -5.06 -0.72 7.20
N THR A 195 -5.45 -1.15 8.40
CA THR A 195 -4.97 -0.55 9.64
C THR A 195 -3.81 -1.36 10.20
N LYS A 196 -2.71 -0.68 10.53
CA LYS A 196 -1.53 -1.27 11.17
C LYS A 196 -1.40 -0.76 12.59
N GLY A 197 -1.04 -1.65 13.51
CA GLY A 197 -0.87 -1.30 14.92
C GLY A 197 -0.39 -2.50 15.72
N TYR A 198 -0.31 -2.33 17.03
CA TYR A 198 0.00 -3.40 17.95
C TYR A 198 -1.31 -4.09 18.37
N ALA A 199 -1.34 -5.42 18.31
CA ALA A 199 -2.43 -6.22 18.79
C ALA A 199 -2.03 -6.87 20.13
N GLY A 200 -2.82 -6.65 21.16
CA GLY A 200 -2.62 -7.20 22.49
C GLY A 200 -2.03 -6.18 23.47
N SER A 201 -2.43 -6.35 24.74
CA SER A 201 -1.75 -5.74 25.89
C SER A 201 -0.60 -6.65 26.25
N SER A 202 0.59 -6.19 26.13
CA SER A 202 1.70 -6.77 26.87
C SER A 202 1.57 -6.45 28.34
#